data_e4764ad81a54337f327e648a67aafd40
#
_entry.id   e4764ad81a54337f327e648a67aafd40
#
_cell.length_a   1.000
_cell.length_b   1.000
_cell.length_c   1.000
_cell.angle_alpha   90.00
_cell.angle_beta   90.00
_cell.angle_gamma   90.00
#
_symmetry.space_group_name_H-M   'P 1'
#
loop_
_entity.id
_entity.type
_entity.pdbx_description
1 polymer ?
#
loop_
_entity_poly.entity_id
_entity_poly.type
_entity_poly.pdbx_seq_one_letter_code
_entity_poly.pdbx_strand_id
1 'polypeptide(L)'
;MCAQKNRYTMKQYLDMLSHIIATGDKKSDRTGTGTISTFGYQMRFDLNAGFPCLTTKKLHLKSIIHELLWFLAGDTNVKYLQDNGVRIWNEWADENGDLGHVYGYQWRSWPAPDGSHIDQISKLINEIKTNPDSRRLIVSAWNVADIDHMALPPCHALFQFYVRNGRLSCQLYQRSADAFLGVPFNIASYSLLTMMVAQVCHLQLGEFIHTFGDLHIYNNHLEQVQLQLTREPRPLPTMWINPEVDDIFKFKFEDFRLDNYDPHPHIKGEVSV
;
A
#
# COMPACT_ATOMS: atom_id res chain seq x y z
N MET A 1 28.18 -9.97 -7.51
CA MET A 1 27.37 -9.69 -8.70
C MET A 1 25.89 -10.13 -8.58
N CYS A 2 25.55 -11.22 -7.87
CA CYS A 2 24.14 -11.67 -7.71
C CYS A 2 23.27 -10.74 -6.86
N ALA A 3 23.81 -10.15 -5.78
CA ALA A 3 23.08 -9.25 -4.88
C ALA A 3 22.70 -7.90 -5.53
N GLN A 4 23.43 -7.45 -6.54
CA GLN A 4 23.15 -6.19 -7.24
C GLN A 4 21.99 -6.31 -8.24
N LYS A 5 21.82 -7.46 -8.91
CA LYS A 5 20.71 -7.70 -9.84
C LYS A 5 19.34 -7.72 -9.16
N ASN A 6 19.26 -8.15 -7.89
CA ASN A 6 18.00 -8.25 -7.15
C ASN A 6 17.39 -6.89 -6.77
N ARG A 7 18.17 -5.80 -6.75
CA ARG A 7 17.68 -4.44 -6.40
C ARG A 7 16.80 -3.82 -7.50
N TYR A 8 16.90 -4.29 -8.73
CA TYR A 8 16.20 -3.75 -9.90
C TYR A 8 15.01 -4.60 -10.37
N THR A 9 14.54 -5.50 -9.52
CA THR A 9 13.40 -6.37 -9.79
C THR A 9 12.55 -6.55 -8.53
N MET A 10 11.42 -7.24 -8.66
CA MET A 10 10.54 -7.57 -7.53
C MET A 10 10.81 -8.98 -6.97
N LYS A 11 12.07 -9.44 -6.99
CA LYS A 11 12.42 -10.80 -6.53
C LYS A 11 12.04 -11.04 -5.07
N GLN A 12 12.19 -10.06 -4.19
CA GLN A 12 11.83 -10.17 -2.77
C GLN A 12 10.34 -10.51 -2.55
N TYR A 13 9.46 -10.12 -3.48
CA TYR A 13 8.05 -10.54 -3.45
C TYR A 13 7.89 -12.03 -3.79
N LEU A 14 8.61 -12.56 -4.78
CA LEU A 14 8.60 -14.00 -5.09
C LEU A 14 9.23 -14.82 -3.96
N ASP A 15 10.29 -14.32 -3.33
CA ASP A 15 10.92 -14.95 -2.17
C ASP A 15 9.92 -15.03 -0.99
N MET A 16 9.10 -14.00 -0.79
CA MET A 16 8.01 -13.98 0.20
C MET A 16 6.95 -15.06 -0.11
N LEU A 17 6.48 -15.15 -1.36
CA LEU A 17 5.50 -16.18 -1.75
C LEU A 17 6.06 -17.59 -1.53
N SER A 18 7.31 -17.81 -1.92
CA SER A 18 8.01 -19.09 -1.71
C SER A 18 8.16 -19.43 -0.24
N HIS A 19 8.47 -18.42 0.60
CA HIS A 19 8.56 -18.58 2.05
C HIS A 19 7.22 -19.01 2.64
N ILE A 20 6.11 -18.37 2.30
CA ILE A 20 4.77 -18.74 2.81
C ILE A 20 4.43 -20.18 2.43
N ILE A 21 4.68 -20.60 1.18
CA ILE A 21 4.40 -21.97 0.74
C ILE A 21 5.25 -22.98 1.50
N ALA A 22 6.53 -22.68 1.75
CA ALA A 22 7.48 -23.62 2.36
C ALA A 22 7.34 -23.74 3.88
N THR A 23 6.93 -22.66 4.57
CA THR A 23 7.00 -22.57 6.03
C THR A 23 5.67 -22.20 6.70
N GLY A 24 4.66 -21.81 5.93
CA GLY A 24 3.39 -21.37 6.47
C GLY A 24 2.50 -22.49 7.01
N ASP A 25 1.73 -22.18 8.01
CA ASP A 25 0.75 -23.08 8.61
C ASP A 25 -0.63 -22.92 7.97
N LYS A 26 -1.37 -24.04 7.88
CA LYS A 26 -2.76 -24.02 7.44
C LYS A 26 -3.65 -23.44 8.54
N LYS A 27 -4.44 -22.43 8.17
CA LYS A 27 -5.40 -21.79 9.07
C LYS A 27 -6.78 -21.71 8.44
N SER A 28 -7.82 -21.82 9.27
CA SER A 28 -9.15 -21.34 8.92
C SER A 28 -9.17 -19.82 8.98
N ASP A 29 -10.09 -19.20 8.24
CA ASP A 29 -10.31 -17.76 8.25
C ASP A 29 -11.82 -17.43 8.28
N ARG A 30 -12.14 -16.15 8.42
CA ARG A 30 -13.53 -15.66 8.50
C ARG A 30 -14.36 -16.02 7.24
N THR A 31 -13.70 -16.06 6.08
CA THR A 31 -14.38 -16.31 4.79
C THR A 31 -14.67 -17.79 4.54
N GLY A 32 -14.09 -18.70 5.33
CA GLY A 32 -14.19 -20.13 5.14
C GLY A 32 -13.35 -20.70 3.99
N THR A 33 -12.60 -19.85 3.26
CA THR A 33 -11.71 -20.28 2.17
C THR A 33 -10.51 -21.07 2.69
N GLY A 34 -10.01 -20.71 3.88
CA GLY A 34 -8.76 -21.21 4.45
C GLY A 34 -7.53 -20.57 3.83
N THR A 35 -6.45 -20.58 4.59
CA THR A 35 -5.19 -19.93 4.21
C THR A 35 -3.99 -20.80 4.53
N ILE A 36 -2.85 -20.52 3.85
CA ILE A 36 -1.51 -20.84 4.34
C ILE A 36 -0.91 -19.52 4.83
N SER A 37 -0.51 -19.45 6.10
CA SER A 37 -0.15 -18.21 6.77
C SER A 37 1.19 -18.31 7.49
N THR A 38 1.96 -17.21 7.49
CA THR A 38 3.12 -17.01 8.36
C THR A 38 2.91 -15.74 9.18
N PHE A 39 3.43 -15.71 10.41
CA PHE A 39 3.35 -14.53 11.28
C PHE A 39 4.69 -13.82 11.37
N GLY A 40 4.69 -12.57 10.95
CA GLY A 40 5.90 -11.74 10.94
C GLY A 40 6.76 -11.97 9.68
N TYR A 41 6.82 -10.98 8.82
CA TYR A 41 7.71 -10.95 7.66
C TYR A 41 8.02 -9.49 7.30
N GLN A 42 9.15 -9.25 6.62
CA GLN A 42 9.48 -7.90 6.18
C GLN A 42 10.15 -7.93 4.80
N MET A 43 9.75 -7.00 3.93
CA MET A 43 10.42 -6.72 2.66
C MET A 43 10.93 -5.28 2.62
N ARG A 44 11.97 -5.04 1.81
CA ARG A 44 12.54 -3.71 1.56
C ARG A 44 12.66 -3.45 0.07
N PHE A 45 12.34 -2.21 -0.32
CA PHE A 45 12.38 -1.74 -1.69
C PHE A 45 13.15 -0.43 -1.75
N ASP A 46 14.26 -0.41 -2.47
CA ASP A 46 15.02 0.82 -2.74
C ASP A 46 14.29 1.61 -3.84
N LEU A 47 13.69 2.74 -3.46
CA LEU A 47 12.90 3.56 -4.39
C LEU A 47 13.77 4.28 -5.43
N ASN A 48 15.10 4.29 -5.27
CA ASN A 48 16.02 4.81 -6.28
C ASN A 48 16.30 3.79 -7.38
N ALA A 49 16.03 2.51 -7.13
CA ALA A 49 16.20 1.43 -8.12
C ALA A 49 15.09 1.38 -9.18
N GLY A 50 13.98 2.08 -8.95
CA GLY A 50 12.78 2.12 -9.76
C GLY A 50 11.53 2.03 -8.91
N PHE A 51 10.36 2.16 -9.55
CA PHE A 51 9.07 2.06 -8.87
C PHE A 51 8.71 0.59 -8.62
N PRO A 52 8.48 0.16 -7.37
CA PRO A 52 8.23 -1.24 -7.05
C PRO A 52 6.80 -1.66 -7.44
N CYS A 53 6.58 -1.76 -8.74
CA CYS A 53 5.38 -2.30 -9.36
C CYS A 53 5.65 -3.70 -9.90
N LEU A 54 4.81 -4.65 -9.53
CA LEU A 54 5.02 -6.05 -9.86
C LEU A 54 5.07 -6.29 -11.37
N THR A 55 6.08 -7.02 -11.84
CA THR A 55 6.22 -7.38 -13.25
C THR A 55 5.89 -8.83 -13.55
N THR A 56 5.80 -9.70 -12.55
CA THR A 56 5.42 -11.11 -12.72
C THR A 56 3.92 -11.33 -12.95
N LYS A 57 3.10 -10.31 -12.69
CA LYS A 57 1.72 -10.17 -13.17
C LYS A 57 1.38 -8.69 -13.34
N LYS A 58 0.55 -8.37 -14.32
CA LYS A 58 0.09 -6.99 -14.56
C LYS A 58 -0.81 -6.52 -13.44
N LEU A 59 -0.52 -5.34 -12.86
CA LEU A 59 -1.35 -4.64 -11.89
C LEU A 59 -2.21 -3.57 -12.55
N HIS A 60 -3.34 -3.25 -11.93
CA HIS A 60 -4.23 -2.17 -12.37
C HIS A 60 -3.86 -0.86 -11.68
N LEU A 61 -2.82 -0.19 -12.19
CA LEU A 61 -2.25 1.04 -11.59
C LEU A 61 -3.29 2.14 -11.40
N LYS A 62 -4.27 2.26 -12.31
CA LYS A 62 -5.35 3.24 -12.18
C LYS A 62 -6.09 3.10 -10.84
N SER A 63 -6.42 1.88 -10.43
CA SER A 63 -7.07 1.65 -9.13
C SER A 63 -6.19 2.06 -7.97
N ILE A 64 -4.89 1.76 -8.03
CA ILE A 64 -3.92 2.09 -6.98
C ILE A 64 -3.81 3.61 -6.78
N ILE A 65 -3.70 4.37 -7.87
CA ILE A 65 -3.58 5.83 -7.82
C ILE A 65 -4.88 6.46 -7.28
N HIS A 66 -6.04 6.09 -7.83
CA HIS A 66 -7.32 6.65 -7.39
C HIS A 66 -7.63 6.31 -5.93
N GLU A 67 -7.33 5.09 -5.46
CA GLU A 67 -7.49 4.70 -4.06
C GLU A 67 -6.62 5.58 -3.14
N LEU A 68 -5.35 5.78 -3.48
CA LEU A 68 -4.46 6.63 -2.69
C LEU A 68 -4.93 8.08 -2.64
N LEU A 69 -5.35 8.65 -3.77
CA LEU A 69 -5.91 10.00 -3.83
C LEU A 69 -7.20 10.12 -3.01
N TRP A 70 -8.05 9.09 -3.03
CA TRP A 70 -9.27 9.01 -2.25
C TRP A 70 -8.99 8.96 -0.74
N PHE A 71 -7.98 8.18 -0.30
CA PHE A 71 -7.53 8.22 1.10
C PHE A 71 -7.01 9.60 1.50
N LEU A 72 -6.19 10.24 0.65
CA LEU A 72 -5.65 11.58 0.92
C LEU A 72 -6.73 12.67 0.92
N ALA A 73 -7.82 12.49 0.20
CA ALA A 73 -8.98 13.37 0.26
C ALA A 73 -9.76 13.25 1.59
N GLY A 74 -9.52 12.19 2.37
CA GLY A 74 -10.28 11.90 3.59
C GLY A 74 -11.68 11.36 3.32
N ASP A 75 -11.95 10.94 2.08
CA ASP A 75 -13.24 10.44 1.63
C ASP A 75 -13.44 8.98 2.05
N THR A 76 -14.68 8.60 2.32
CA THR A 76 -15.10 7.24 2.70
C THR A 76 -16.17 6.68 1.77
N ASN A 77 -16.71 7.51 0.87
CA ASN A 77 -17.73 7.12 -0.08
C ASN A 77 -17.10 6.63 -1.39
N VAL A 78 -17.53 5.45 -1.85
CA VAL A 78 -16.98 4.83 -3.07
C VAL A 78 -17.35 5.54 -4.37
N LYS A 79 -18.21 6.54 -4.32
CA LYS A 79 -18.68 7.25 -5.53
C LYS A 79 -17.53 7.81 -6.37
N TYR A 80 -16.54 8.46 -5.75
CA TYR A 80 -15.37 8.96 -6.47
C TYR A 80 -14.63 7.83 -7.21
N LEU A 81 -14.46 6.69 -6.54
CA LEU A 81 -13.81 5.52 -7.13
C LEU A 81 -14.61 4.96 -8.31
N GLN A 82 -15.93 4.82 -8.14
CA GLN A 82 -16.84 4.33 -9.19
C GLN A 82 -16.89 5.26 -10.41
N ASP A 83 -16.96 6.58 -10.20
CA ASP A 83 -16.95 7.60 -11.27
C ASP A 83 -15.66 7.53 -12.09
N ASN A 84 -14.56 7.05 -11.48
CA ASN A 84 -13.27 6.80 -12.14
C ASN A 84 -13.09 5.34 -12.62
N GLY A 85 -14.14 4.51 -12.58
CA GLY A 85 -14.09 3.12 -13.03
C GLY A 85 -13.33 2.17 -12.11
N VAL A 86 -13.14 2.54 -10.83
CA VAL A 86 -12.51 1.73 -9.77
C VAL A 86 -13.60 1.12 -8.89
N ARG A 87 -13.55 -0.19 -8.69
CA ARG A 87 -14.61 -0.94 -7.99
C ARG A 87 -14.10 -1.81 -6.84
N ILE A 88 -12.85 -1.62 -6.44
CA ILE A 88 -12.17 -2.49 -5.45
C ILE A 88 -12.75 -2.41 -4.04
N TRP A 89 -13.63 -1.46 -3.76
CA TRP A 89 -14.29 -1.27 -2.47
C TRP A 89 -15.80 -1.51 -2.49
N ASN A 90 -16.40 -1.83 -3.66
CA ASN A 90 -17.86 -1.93 -3.82
C ASN A 90 -18.50 -3.00 -2.92
N GLU A 91 -17.78 -4.09 -2.62
CA GLU A 91 -18.29 -5.24 -1.87
C GLU A 91 -18.49 -4.94 -0.37
N TRP A 92 -17.84 -3.87 0.13
CA TRP A 92 -17.91 -3.47 1.53
C TRP A 92 -18.75 -2.20 1.77
N ALA A 93 -19.10 -1.48 0.72
CA ALA A 93 -19.88 -0.26 0.82
C ALA A 93 -21.35 -0.56 1.18
N ASP A 94 -21.95 0.30 1.99
CA ASP A 94 -23.38 0.27 2.30
C ASP A 94 -24.25 0.68 1.10
N GLU A 95 -25.55 0.76 1.28
CA GLU A 95 -26.53 1.15 0.26
C GLU A 95 -26.32 2.59 -0.26
N ASN A 96 -25.68 3.46 0.53
CA ASN A 96 -25.32 4.83 0.17
C ASN A 96 -23.92 4.95 -0.42
N GLY A 97 -23.19 3.84 -0.51
CA GLY A 97 -21.81 3.81 -0.99
C GLY A 97 -20.77 4.21 0.06
N ASP A 98 -21.14 4.26 1.34
CA ASP A 98 -20.24 4.64 2.44
C ASP A 98 -19.59 3.40 3.07
N LEU A 99 -18.36 3.59 3.54
CA LEU A 99 -17.55 2.56 4.22
C LEU A 99 -17.35 2.86 5.71
N GLY A 100 -17.94 3.96 6.21
CA GLY A 100 -17.72 4.44 7.56
C GLY A 100 -16.32 5.03 7.76
N HIS A 101 -15.82 5.01 8.97
CA HIS A 101 -14.61 5.73 9.38
C HIS A 101 -13.29 5.03 8.95
N VAL A 102 -13.23 4.50 7.70
CA VAL A 102 -12.05 3.81 7.18
C VAL A 102 -10.91 4.77 6.86
N TYR A 103 -9.76 4.26 6.49
CA TYR A 103 -8.47 4.88 6.16
C TYR A 103 -8.43 6.39 5.98
N GLY A 104 -9.12 6.96 4.98
CA GLY A 104 -9.12 8.38 4.66
C GLY A 104 -9.66 9.22 5.80
N TYR A 105 -10.74 8.78 6.45
CA TYR A 105 -11.27 9.45 7.62
C TYR A 105 -10.25 9.50 8.76
N GLN A 106 -9.64 8.36 9.11
CA GLN A 106 -8.65 8.31 10.18
C GLN A 106 -7.41 9.16 9.86
N TRP A 107 -6.96 9.17 8.62
CA TRP A 107 -5.79 9.94 8.21
C TRP A 107 -6.01 11.46 8.27
N ARG A 108 -7.23 11.91 7.91
CA ARG A 108 -7.53 13.31 7.70
C ARG A 108 -8.44 13.94 8.75
N SER A 109 -9.14 13.14 9.52
CA SER A 109 -10.18 13.62 10.45
C SER A 109 -10.28 12.74 11.71
N TRP A 110 -9.14 12.38 12.30
CA TRP A 110 -9.12 11.59 13.53
C TRP A 110 -9.83 12.31 14.68
N PRO A 111 -10.88 11.74 15.31
CA PRO A 111 -11.63 12.39 16.36
C PRO A 111 -10.78 12.54 17.63
N ALA A 112 -10.79 13.73 18.23
CA ALA A 112 -10.12 14.04 19.49
C ALA A 112 -11.14 14.16 20.65
N PRO A 113 -10.73 13.93 21.90
CA PRO A 113 -11.64 13.96 23.06
C PRO A 113 -12.36 15.29 23.31
N ASP A 114 -11.81 16.40 22.81
CA ASP A 114 -12.39 17.75 22.90
C ASP A 114 -13.40 18.06 21.79
N GLY A 115 -13.70 17.08 20.95
CA GLY A 115 -14.61 17.22 19.80
C GLY A 115 -13.95 17.82 18.55
N SER A 116 -12.66 18.15 18.60
CA SER A 116 -11.90 18.55 17.42
C SER A 116 -11.48 17.34 16.59
N HIS A 117 -10.97 17.59 15.39
CA HIS A 117 -10.46 16.56 14.51
C HIS A 117 -8.98 16.82 14.16
N ILE A 118 -8.22 15.75 14.07
CA ILE A 118 -6.79 15.79 13.80
C ILE A 118 -6.54 15.32 12.36
N ASP A 119 -5.99 16.21 11.53
CA ASP A 119 -5.44 15.84 10.22
C ASP A 119 -3.99 15.34 10.41
N GLN A 120 -3.84 14.01 10.44
CA GLN A 120 -2.54 13.36 10.65
C GLN A 120 -1.59 13.61 9.47
N ILE A 121 -2.11 13.68 8.22
CA ILE A 121 -1.27 13.89 7.02
C ILE A 121 -0.70 15.32 7.02
N SER A 122 -1.51 16.33 7.28
CA SER A 122 -1.04 17.71 7.37
C SER A 122 0.00 17.88 8.50
N LYS A 123 -0.24 17.28 9.66
CA LYS A 123 0.73 17.28 10.78
C LYS A 123 2.02 16.58 10.40
N LEU A 124 1.95 15.43 9.74
CA LEU A 124 3.11 14.67 9.27
C LEU A 124 3.97 15.51 8.31
N ILE A 125 3.37 16.11 7.27
CA ILE A 125 4.08 16.95 6.30
C ILE A 125 4.78 18.13 6.99
N ASN A 126 4.07 18.80 7.88
CA ASN A 126 4.65 19.91 8.65
C ASN A 126 5.81 19.44 9.53
N GLU A 127 5.67 18.32 10.24
CA GLU A 127 6.72 17.78 11.11
C GLU A 127 7.95 17.35 10.30
N ILE A 128 7.78 16.70 9.14
CA ILE A 128 8.91 16.36 8.26
C ILE A 128 9.68 17.62 7.81
N LYS A 129 8.96 18.72 7.49
CA LYS A 129 9.58 19.96 7.03
C LYS A 129 10.30 20.73 8.14
N THR A 130 9.77 20.69 9.37
CA THR A 130 10.26 21.51 10.49
C THR A 130 11.18 20.76 11.45
N ASN A 131 11.00 19.44 11.56
CA ASN A 131 11.74 18.57 12.49
C ASN A 131 11.96 17.18 11.88
N PRO A 132 12.78 17.05 10.80
CA PRO A 132 12.96 15.80 10.06
C PRO A 132 13.57 14.66 10.91
N ASP A 133 14.25 14.96 12.00
CA ASP A 133 14.82 13.97 12.93
C ASP A 133 13.79 13.42 13.94
N SER A 134 12.54 13.84 13.84
CA SER A 134 11.45 13.34 14.69
C SER A 134 11.26 11.84 14.57
N ARG A 135 11.09 11.17 15.71
CA ARG A 135 10.72 9.76 15.79
C ARG A 135 9.21 9.52 15.85
N ARG A 136 8.41 10.60 15.63
CA ARG A 136 6.94 10.63 15.75
C ARG A 136 6.26 10.84 14.40
N LEU A 137 6.97 10.58 13.29
CA LEU A 137 6.45 10.70 11.93
C LEU A 137 5.54 9.51 11.60
N ILE A 138 4.44 9.37 12.34
CA ILE A 138 3.53 8.22 12.29
C ILE A 138 2.14 8.69 11.88
N VAL A 139 1.47 7.89 11.04
CA VAL A 139 0.04 7.98 10.74
C VAL A 139 -0.58 6.63 11.08
N SER A 140 -1.66 6.65 11.87
CA SER A 140 -2.41 5.47 12.27
C SER A 140 -3.80 5.48 11.65
N ALA A 141 -4.20 4.35 11.09
CA ALA A 141 -5.59 4.09 10.73
C ALA A 141 -6.31 3.23 11.77
N TRP A 142 -5.55 2.62 12.70
CA TRP A 142 -6.08 1.75 13.74
C TRP A 142 -6.56 2.58 14.93
N ASN A 143 -7.84 2.94 14.91
CA ASN A 143 -8.51 3.65 15.98
C ASN A 143 -9.40 2.68 16.76
N VAL A 144 -8.94 2.27 17.95
CA VAL A 144 -9.63 1.25 18.77
C VAL A 144 -11.06 1.66 19.14
N ALA A 145 -11.32 2.97 19.31
CA ALA A 145 -12.65 3.46 19.64
C ALA A 145 -13.61 3.46 18.44
N ASP A 146 -13.11 3.28 17.23
CA ASP A 146 -13.84 3.49 15.97
C ASP A 146 -13.95 2.23 15.10
N ILE A 147 -13.29 1.14 15.50
CA ILE A 147 -13.22 -0.11 14.74
C ILE A 147 -14.61 -0.65 14.37
N ASP A 148 -15.57 -0.58 15.29
CA ASP A 148 -16.93 -1.10 15.08
C ASP A 148 -17.77 -0.22 14.12
N HIS A 149 -17.28 0.98 13.79
CA HIS A 149 -17.90 1.90 12.82
C HIS A 149 -17.28 1.81 11.42
N MET A 150 -16.42 0.83 11.18
CA MET A 150 -15.74 0.62 9.91
C MET A 150 -16.32 -0.59 9.17
N ALA A 151 -16.65 -0.45 7.90
CA ALA A 151 -17.08 -1.56 7.07
C ALA A 151 -16.01 -2.68 7.02
N LEU A 152 -14.73 -2.29 7.07
CA LEU A 152 -13.60 -3.19 7.15
C LEU A 152 -12.51 -2.60 8.05
N PRO A 153 -12.17 -3.26 9.19
CA PRO A 153 -11.05 -2.82 10.02
C PRO A 153 -9.73 -2.74 9.25
N PRO A 154 -8.94 -1.65 9.42
CA PRO A 154 -7.80 -1.38 8.53
C PRO A 154 -6.74 -2.48 8.58
N CYS A 155 -6.42 -3.06 7.42
CA CYS A 155 -5.32 -4.00 7.27
C CYS A 155 -3.97 -3.26 7.35
N HIS A 156 -3.86 -2.10 6.68
CA HIS A 156 -2.72 -1.19 6.81
C HIS A 156 -2.91 -0.37 8.09
N ALA A 157 -2.45 -0.91 9.22
CA ALA A 157 -2.79 -0.37 10.53
C ALA A 157 -2.11 0.96 10.83
N LEU A 158 -0.83 1.09 10.47
CA LEU A 158 -0.05 2.32 10.62
C LEU A 158 1.14 2.33 9.67
N PHE A 159 1.62 3.53 9.37
CA PHE A 159 2.90 3.71 8.69
C PHE A 159 3.72 4.81 9.35
N GLN A 160 5.05 4.70 9.23
CA GLN A 160 6.01 5.62 9.82
C GLN A 160 7.01 6.07 8.76
N PHE A 161 7.31 7.36 8.75
CA PHE A 161 8.40 7.91 7.95
C PHE A 161 9.68 8.08 8.76
N TYR A 162 10.80 8.07 8.05
CA TYR A 162 12.12 8.28 8.60
C TYR A 162 12.97 9.07 7.60
N VAL A 163 13.56 10.15 8.09
CA VAL A 163 14.47 11.00 7.29
C VAL A 163 15.91 10.73 7.72
N ARG A 164 16.78 10.44 6.77
CA ARG A 164 18.22 10.29 6.99
C ARG A 164 19.01 10.80 5.80
N ASN A 165 19.98 11.68 6.06
CA ASN A 165 20.84 12.26 5.03
C ASN A 165 20.04 12.88 3.86
N GLY A 166 18.95 13.58 4.17
CA GLY A 166 18.06 14.19 3.17
C GLY A 166 17.22 13.20 2.36
N ARG A 167 17.13 11.94 2.78
CA ARG A 167 16.33 10.88 2.13
C ARG A 167 15.18 10.46 3.02
N LEU A 168 14.00 10.29 2.40
CA LEU A 168 12.77 9.85 3.05
C LEU A 168 12.54 8.36 2.81
N SER A 169 12.36 7.61 3.88
CA SER A 169 11.91 6.22 3.88
C SER A 169 10.57 6.08 4.58
N CYS A 170 9.78 5.07 4.19
CA CYS A 170 8.51 4.73 4.81
C CYS A 170 8.50 3.27 5.24
N GLN A 171 7.99 3.00 6.43
CA GLN A 171 7.68 1.64 6.90
C GLN A 171 6.18 1.51 7.13
N LEU A 172 5.55 0.56 6.45
CA LEU A 172 4.17 0.14 6.68
C LEU A 172 4.12 -1.07 7.60
N TYR A 173 3.26 -1.05 8.61
CA TYR A 173 2.82 -2.26 9.31
C TYR A 173 1.43 -2.66 8.83
N GLN A 174 1.34 -3.82 8.20
CA GLN A 174 0.09 -4.44 7.74
C GLN A 174 -0.22 -5.65 8.59
N ARG A 175 -1.31 -5.56 9.41
CA ARG A 175 -1.68 -6.60 10.38
C ARG A 175 -2.19 -7.88 9.73
N SER A 176 -2.79 -7.77 8.55
CA SER A 176 -3.38 -8.88 7.78
C SER A 176 -3.15 -8.62 6.30
N ALA A 177 -2.59 -9.57 5.57
CA ALA A 177 -2.10 -9.36 4.22
C ALA A 177 -2.36 -10.56 3.31
N ASP A 178 -3.32 -10.41 2.37
CA ASP A 178 -3.45 -11.29 1.22
C ASP A 178 -2.23 -11.11 0.31
N ALA A 179 -1.35 -12.11 0.33
CA ALA A 179 -0.07 -12.07 -0.38
C ALA A 179 -0.25 -11.99 -1.90
N PHE A 180 -1.33 -12.54 -2.46
CA PHE A 180 -1.55 -12.61 -3.90
C PHE A 180 -2.27 -11.38 -4.46
N LEU A 181 -3.40 -10.95 -3.90
CA LEU A 181 -4.17 -9.81 -4.42
C LEU A 181 -3.76 -8.49 -3.76
N GLY A 182 -3.73 -8.43 -2.44
CA GLY A 182 -3.57 -7.17 -1.70
C GLY A 182 -2.14 -6.64 -1.66
N VAL A 183 -1.17 -7.48 -1.27
CA VAL A 183 0.22 -7.06 -1.07
C VAL A 183 0.83 -6.33 -2.27
N PRO A 184 0.65 -6.77 -3.54
CA PRO A 184 1.18 -6.04 -4.69
C PRO A 184 0.63 -4.61 -4.83
N PHE A 185 -0.65 -4.41 -4.54
CA PHE A 185 -1.29 -3.08 -4.52
C PHE A 185 -0.72 -2.21 -3.41
N ASN A 186 -0.56 -2.76 -2.21
CA ASN A 186 -0.06 -2.03 -1.06
C ASN A 186 1.41 -1.60 -1.25
N ILE A 187 2.27 -2.46 -1.83
CA ILE A 187 3.65 -2.09 -2.18
C ILE A 187 3.66 -0.87 -3.10
N ALA A 188 2.90 -0.90 -4.18
CA ALA A 188 2.85 0.19 -5.15
C ALA A 188 2.24 1.46 -4.54
N SER A 189 1.13 1.34 -3.79
CA SER A 189 0.43 2.46 -3.16
C SER A 189 1.31 3.21 -2.16
N TYR A 190 1.94 2.51 -1.21
CA TYR A 190 2.79 3.15 -0.19
C TYR A 190 4.15 3.61 -0.74
N SER A 191 4.65 2.98 -1.78
CA SER A 191 5.81 3.50 -2.52
C SER A 191 5.47 4.83 -3.20
N LEU A 192 4.29 4.91 -3.84
CA LEU A 192 3.80 6.14 -4.45
C LEU A 192 3.59 7.24 -3.40
N LEU A 193 2.94 6.92 -2.27
CA LEU A 193 2.78 7.85 -1.15
C LEU A 193 4.14 8.37 -0.66
N THR A 194 5.15 7.50 -0.54
CA THR A 194 6.50 7.89 -0.12
C THR A 194 7.13 8.86 -1.12
N MET A 195 6.97 8.62 -2.42
CA MET A 195 7.45 9.52 -3.48
C MET A 195 6.75 10.88 -3.44
N MET A 196 5.42 10.91 -3.26
CA MET A 196 4.64 12.14 -3.13
C MET A 196 5.07 12.97 -1.93
N VAL A 197 5.21 12.33 -0.75
CA VAL A 197 5.67 12.99 0.48
C VAL A 197 7.11 13.51 0.32
N ALA A 198 8.01 12.74 -0.30
CA ALA A 198 9.38 13.17 -0.56
C ALA A 198 9.40 14.43 -1.44
N GLN A 199 8.59 14.46 -2.52
CA GLN A 199 8.49 15.61 -3.42
C GLN A 199 8.03 16.88 -2.67
N VAL A 200 6.88 16.83 -1.97
CA VAL A 200 6.31 18.01 -1.29
C VAL A 200 7.12 18.47 -0.08
N CYS A 201 8.02 17.60 0.43
CA CYS A 201 8.96 17.93 1.51
C CYS A 201 10.38 18.23 0.99
N HIS A 202 10.62 18.24 -0.32
CA HIS A 202 11.92 18.48 -0.97
C HIS A 202 13.02 17.53 -0.51
N LEU A 203 12.68 16.25 -0.30
CA LEU A 203 13.59 15.18 0.11
C LEU A 203 13.86 14.23 -1.06
N GLN A 204 15.02 13.56 -1.01
CA GLN A 204 15.35 12.47 -1.91
C GLN A 204 14.62 11.19 -1.47
N LEU A 205 14.51 10.22 -2.38
CA LEU A 205 13.92 8.92 -2.09
C LEU A 205 14.87 8.06 -1.24
N GLY A 206 14.32 7.34 -0.30
CA GLY A 206 14.96 6.29 0.48
C GLY A 206 14.39 4.92 0.13
N GLU A 207 13.91 4.19 1.14
CA GLU A 207 13.34 2.85 1.01
C GLU A 207 11.85 2.85 1.38
N PHE A 208 11.08 1.96 0.73
CA PHE A 208 9.82 1.48 1.28
C PHE A 208 10.05 0.15 2.00
N ILE A 209 9.58 0.03 3.23
CA ILE A 209 9.70 -1.15 4.08
C ILE A 209 8.30 -1.66 4.38
N HIS A 210 8.01 -2.89 4.01
CA HIS A 210 6.71 -3.51 4.25
C HIS A 210 6.84 -4.59 5.31
N THR A 211 6.23 -4.36 6.46
CA THR A 211 6.23 -5.26 7.62
C THR A 211 4.84 -5.84 7.80
N PHE A 212 4.77 -7.15 7.99
CA PHE A 212 3.52 -7.90 8.07
C PHE A 212 3.32 -8.52 9.44
N GLY A 213 2.07 -8.57 9.88
CA GLY A 213 1.58 -9.46 10.91
C GLY A 213 1.20 -10.84 10.33
N ASP A 214 -0.10 -11.11 10.16
CA ASP A 214 -0.61 -12.32 9.48
C ASP A 214 -0.48 -12.13 7.96
N LEU A 215 0.49 -12.79 7.37
CA LEU A 215 0.77 -12.78 5.94
C LEU A 215 0.36 -14.14 5.36
N HIS A 216 -0.59 -14.15 4.42
CA HIS A 216 -1.22 -15.38 3.99
C HIS A 216 -1.50 -15.45 2.48
N ILE A 217 -1.59 -16.69 2.00
CA ILE A 217 -2.11 -17.06 0.68
C ILE A 217 -3.42 -17.79 0.91
N TYR A 218 -4.53 -17.30 0.33
CA TYR A 218 -5.79 -18.02 0.34
C TYR A 218 -5.70 -19.33 -0.46
N ASN A 219 -6.38 -20.39 -0.02
CA ASN A 219 -6.30 -21.70 -0.66
C ASN A 219 -6.74 -21.68 -2.15
N ASN A 220 -7.69 -20.81 -2.49
CA ASN A 220 -8.15 -20.60 -3.88
C ASN A 220 -7.15 -19.83 -4.76
N HIS A 221 -6.02 -19.36 -4.21
CA HIS A 221 -4.96 -18.67 -4.96
C HIS A 221 -3.68 -19.51 -5.15
N LEU A 222 -3.64 -20.75 -4.65
CA LEU A 222 -2.41 -21.56 -4.69
C LEU A 222 -1.91 -21.84 -6.12
N GLU A 223 -2.80 -22.16 -7.05
CA GLU A 223 -2.44 -22.39 -8.45
C GLU A 223 -1.90 -21.11 -9.11
N GLN A 224 -2.53 -19.97 -8.83
CA GLN A 224 -2.12 -18.66 -9.33
C GLN A 224 -0.74 -18.27 -8.80
N VAL A 225 -0.47 -18.53 -7.52
CA VAL A 225 0.83 -18.28 -6.90
C VAL A 225 1.90 -19.20 -7.52
N GLN A 226 1.61 -20.48 -7.70
CA GLN A 226 2.51 -21.41 -8.36
C GLN A 226 2.85 -20.94 -9.77
N LEU A 227 1.86 -20.55 -10.56
CA LEU A 227 2.07 -19.97 -11.90
C LEU A 227 2.94 -18.72 -11.83
N GLN A 228 2.68 -17.83 -10.88
CA GLN A 228 3.45 -16.59 -10.74
C GLN A 228 4.92 -16.84 -10.38
N LEU A 229 5.21 -17.87 -9.58
CA LEU A 229 6.55 -18.27 -9.21
C LEU A 229 7.38 -18.84 -10.38
N THR A 230 6.73 -19.29 -11.46
CA THR A 230 7.44 -19.72 -12.69
C THR A 230 7.92 -18.55 -13.56
N ARG A 231 7.48 -17.31 -13.27
CA ARG A 231 7.75 -16.13 -14.08
C ARG A 231 8.97 -15.38 -13.60
N GLU A 232 9.91 -15.11 -14.52
CA GLU A 232 11.06 -14.25 -14.22
C GLU A 232 10.63 -12.80 -14.03
N PRO A 233 11.02 -12.13 -12.93
CA PRO A 233 10.75 -10.72 -12.74
C PRO A 233 11.55 -9.89 -13.76
N ARG A 234 10.88 -8.90 -14.37
CA ARG A 234 11.47 -7.96 -15.32
C ARG A 234 11.96 -6.70 -14.60
N PRO A 235 12.72 -5.82 -15.27
CA PRO A 235 13.17 -4.56 -14.69
C PRO A 235 12.02 -3.72 -14.14
N LEU A 236 12.29 -2.98 -13.05
CA LEU A 236 11.32 -2.06 -12.47
C LEU A 236 10.97 -0.93 -13.44
N PRO A 237 9.70 -0.52 -13.52
CA PRO A 237 9.30 0.68 -14.23
C PRO A 237 9.73 1.94 -13.49
N THR A 238 9.56 3.08 -14.16
CA THR A 238 9.79 4.40 -13.58
C THR A 238 8.46 5.12 -13.36
N MET A 239 8.23 5.61 -12.15
CA MET A 239 7.09 6.48 -11.87
C MET A 239 7.51 7.94 -12.09
N TRP A 240 6.90 8.58 -13.07
CA TRP A 240 6.98 10.03 -13.23
C TRP A 240 5.84 10.69 -12.43
N ILE A 241 6.19 11.71 -11.65
CA ILE A 241 5.25 12.54 -10.89
C ILE A 241 5.43 13.97 -11.36
N ASN A 242 4.34 14.69 -11.60
CA ASN A 242 4.37 16.08 -12.03
C ASN A 242 5.14 16.95 -11.02
N PRO A 243 6.31 17.51 -11.38
CA PRO A 243 7.16 18.23 -10.44
C PRO A 243 6.58 19.59 -10.00
N GLU A 244 5.57 20.10 -10.70
CA GLU A 244 4.92 21.38 -10.36
C GLU A 244 3.97 21.28 -9.15
N VAL A 245 3.64 20.06 -8.72
CA VAL A 245 2.76 19.86 -7.56
C VAL A 245 3.57 19.87 -6.27
N ASP A 246 3.32 20.86 -5.43
CA ASP A 246 4.01 21.14 -4.16
C ASP A 246 3.16 20.91 -2.90
N ASP A 247 1.90 20.51 -3.09
CA ASP A 247 0.93 20.23 -2.03
C ASP A 247 0.37 18.82 -2.21
N ILE A 248 0.49 17.99 -1.17
CA ILE A 248 0.09 16.56 -1.20
C ILE A 248 -1.40 16.37 -1.56
N PHE A 249 -2.24 17.36 -1.28
CA PHE A 249 -3.69 17.32 -1.51
C PHE A 249 -4.13 17.84 -2.89
N LYS A 250 -3.17 18.35 -3.69
CA LYS A 250 -3.44 18.88 -5.02
C LYS A 250 -3.16 17.90 -6.15
N PHE A 251 -2.52 16.77 -5.85
CA PHE A 251 -2.28 15.74 -6.84
C PHE A 251 -3.58 15.21 -7.45
N LYS A 252 -3.55 15.00 -8.76
CA LYS A 252 -4.61 14.40 -9.56
C LYS A 252 -4.08 13.17 -10.29
N PHE A 253 -4.95 12.36 -10.83
CA PHE A 253 -4.55 11.14 -11.55
C PHE A 253 -3.57 11.43 -12.70
N GLU A 254 -3.74 12.54 -13.42
CA GLU A 254 -2.94 12.97 -14.56
C GLU A 254 -1.52 13.39 -14.17
N ASP A 255 -1.25 13.61 -12.88
CA ASP A 255 0.09 13.96 -12.37
C ASP A 255 1.00 12.73 -12.23
N PHE A 256 0.51 11.54 -12.58
CA PHE A 256 1.25 10.28 -12.48
C PHE A 256 1.33 9.56 -13.82
N ARG A 257 2.52 9.11 -14.17
CA ARG A 257 2.75 8.27 -15.36
C ARG A 257 3.76 7.17 -15.05
N LEU A 258 3.40 5.93 -15.39
CA LEU A 258 4.29 4.79 -15.25
C LEU A 258 4.97 4.50 -16.59
N ASP A 259 6.26 4.78 -16.67
CA ASP A 259 7.08 4.57 -17.86
C ASP A 259 7.80 3.21 -17.79
N ASN A 260 7.98 2.56 -18.93
CA ASN A 260 8.70 1.28 -19.08
C ASN A 260 8.09 0.12 -18.28
N TYR A 261 6.78 0.11 -18.06
CA TYR A 261 6.10 -1.00 -17.38
C TYR A 261 5.84 -2.14 -18.37
N ASP A 262 6.65 -3.19 -18.28
CA ASP A 262 6.56 -4.41 -19.12
C ASP A 262 6.25 -5.63 -18.24
N PRO A 263 5.00 -5.82 -17.77
CA PRO A 263 4.64 -6.96 -16.95
C PRO A 263 4.30 -8.20 -17.78
N HIS A 264 4.41 -9.38 -17.15
CA HIS A 264 3.72 -10.57 -17.61
C HIS A 264 2.20 -10.36 -17.59
N PRO A 265 1.43 -11.15 -18.35
CA PRO A 265 -0.03 -11.07 -18.36
C PRO A 265 -0.64 -11.15 -16.95
N HIS A 266 -1.80 -10.51 -16.78
CA HIS A 266 -2.57 -10.59 -15.55
C HIS A 266 -2.87 -12.05 -15.16
N ILE A 267 -2.89 -12.34 -13.86
CA ILE A 267 -3.37 -13.60 -13.30
C ILE A 267 -4.60 -13.27 -12.46
N LYS A 268 -5.75 -13.79 -12.88
CA LYS A 268 -7.02 -13.55 -12.18
C LYS A 268 -7.04 -14.34 -10.86
N GLY A 269 -7.48 -13.70 -9.77
CA GLY A 269 -7.83 -14.30 -8.49
C GLY A 269 -9.22 -13.84 -8.07
N GLU A 270 -9.93 -14.66 -7.33
CA GLU A 270 -11.22 -14.31 -6.73
C GLU A 270 -10.99 -13.72 -5.33
N VAL A 271 -11.70 -12.64 -5.02
CA VAL A 271 -11.63 -12.02 -3.70
C VAL A 271 -12.35 -12.93 -2.69
N SER A 272 -11.71 -13.20 -1.56
CA SER A 272 -12.33 -13.89 -0.44
C SER A 272 -12.98 -12.87 0.50
N VAL A 273 -14.31 -12.85 0.62
CA VAL A 273 -15.13 -11.90 1.38
C VAL A 273 -15.89 -12.53 2.50
#